data_3bb71fdde36d493fcefa84bc552a901d
#
_entry.id   3bb71fdde36d493fcefa84bc552a901d
#
_cell.length_a   1.000
_cell.length_b   1.000
_cell.length_c   1.000
_cell.angle_alpha   90.00
_cell.angle_beta   90.00
_cell.angle_gamma   90.00
#
_symmetry.space_group_name_H-M   'P 1'
#
loop_
_entity.id
_entity.type
_entity.pdbx_description
1 polymer ?
#
loop_
_entity_poly.entity_id
_entity_poly.type
_entity_poly.pdbx_seq_one_letter_code
_entity_poly.pdbx_strand_id
1 'polypeptide(L)'
;MALQFVIGNAGAGKSHRLFQHIIREADCRPDKKYLVIVPEQFTMQTQKKLVTLSPRGGILNIDVLSFQRLALRVLEETGGNPYPVLEETGKTLVLQRVIQEQEKNLGVLSGSLKKQGTIQEMKSLVSELIQYDISPKQVQQMKERAEENPLLSTKLQDVGLIYQAFEDYLGERYITGEEVLDILYDRLEESVLMKNCQVILD
;
A
#
# COMPACT_ATOMS: atom_id res chain seq x y z
N MET A 1 -26.14 0.90 3.20
CA MET A 1 -25.15 -0.19 3.35
C MET A 1 -25.27 -0.78 4.75
N ALA A 2 -25.21 -2.11 4.90
CA ALA A 2 -25.12 -2.76 6.21
C ALA A 2 -23.67 -3.27 6.38
N LEU A 3 -23.01 -2.86 7.46
CA LEU A 3 -21.71 -3.38 7.86
C LEU A 3 -21.95 -4.57 8.81
N GLN A 4 -21.28 -5.68 8.55
CA GLN A 4 -21.40 -6.89 9.35
C GLN A 4 -20.01 -7.34 9.83
N PHE A 5 -19.87 -7.63 11.12
CA PHE A 5 -18.64 -8.12 11.72
C PHE A 5 -18.76 -9.60 12.09
N VAL A 6 -17.72 -10.38 11.79
CA VAL A 6 -17.55 -11.76 12.25
C VAL A 6 -16.48 -11.77 13.34
N ILE A 7 -16.90 -11.90 14.59
CA ILE A 7 -16.02 -11.80 15.76
C ILE A 7 -15.75 -13.20 16.33
N GLY A 8 -14.53 -13.43 16.83
CA GLY A 8 -14.12 -14.68 17.46
C GLY A 8 -12.61 -14.73 17.69
N ASN A 9 -12.14 -15.64 18.54
CA ASN A 9 -10.74 -15.84 18.82
C ASN A 9 -9.94 -16.37 17.60
N ALA A 10 -8.61 -16.28 17.63
CA ALA A 10 -7.77 -16.92 16.63
C ALA A 10 -8.06 -18.43 16.56
N GLY A 11 -8.12 -18.99 15.35
CA GLY A 11 -8.44 -20.40 15.15
C GLY A 11 -9.92 -20.81 15.30
N ALA A 12 -10.83 -19.89 15.63
CA ALA A 12 -12.28 -20.18 15.80
C ALA A 12 -13.01 -20.48 14.48
N GLY A 13 -12.32 -20.56 13.35
CA GLY A 13 -12.91 -20.88 12.06
C GLY A 13 -13.65 -19.71 11.38
N LYS A 14 -13.38 -18.46 11.76
CA LYS A 14 -14.04 -17.26 11.18
C LYS A 14 -13.98 -17.24 9.65
N SER A 15 -12.78 -17.28 9.08
CA SER A 15 -12.57 -17.25 7.65
C SER A 15 -13.26 -18.41 6.93
N HIS A 16 -13.20 -19.62 7.50
CA HIS A 16 -13.89 -20.79 6.94
C HIS A 16 -15.41 -20.58 6.86
N ARG A 17 -16.01 -20.12 7.94
CA ARG A 17 -17.45 -19.83 8.01
C ARG A 17 -17.83 -18.69 7.05
N LEU A 18 -17.00 -17.66 6.98
CA LEU A 18 -17.18 -16.53 6.07
C LEU A 18 -17.15 -16.99 4.61
N PHE A 19 -16.17 -17.81 4.23
CA PHE A 19 -16.06 -18.34 2.87
C PHE A 19 -17.24 -19.25 2.50
N GLN A 20 -17.70 -20.11 3.41
CA GLN A 20 -18.91 -20.91 3.18
C GLN A 20 -20.15 -20.03 2.99
N HIS A 21 -20.27 -18.95 3.74
CA HIS A 21 -21.37 -18.00 3.61
C HIS A 21 -21.33 -17.31 2.24
N ILE A 22 -20.17 -16.79 1.85
CA ILE A 22 -19.97 -16.10 0.55
C ILE A 22 -20.31 -17.02 -0.62
N ILE A 23 -19.84 -18.28 -0.58
CA ILE A 23 -20.11 -19.26 -1.64
C ILE A 23 -21.60 -19.51 -1.79
N ARG A 24 -22.34 -19.70 -0.67
CA ARG A 24 -23.80 -19.88 -0.71
C ARG A 24 -24.51 -18.64 -1.27
N GLU A 25 -24.12 -17.46 -0.83
CA GLU A 25 -24.68 -16.19 -1.34
C GLU A 25 -24.40 -16.03 -2.83
N ALA A 26 -23.17 -16.30 -3.29
CA ALA A 26 -22.75 -16.19 -4.68
C ALA A 26 -23.50 -17.19 -5.58
N ASP A 27 -23.75 -18.40 -5.09
CA ASP A 27 -24.55 -19.41 -5.80
C ASP A 27 -26.04 -19.00 -5.93
N CYS A 28 -26.59 -18.35 -4.89
CA CYS A 28 -27.97 -17.86 -4.90
C CYS A 28 -28.16 -16.59 -5.73
N ARG A 29 -27.11 -15.79 -5.94
CA ARG A 29 -27.14 -14.50 -6.63
C ARG A 29 -26.00 -14.40 -7.65
N PRO A 30 -26.08 -15.10 -8.78
CA PRO A 30 -25.00 -15.16 -9.76
C PRO A 30 -24.72 -13.83 -10.47
N ASP A 31 -25.66 -12.92 -10.48
CA ASP A 31 -25.58 -11.55 -11.03
C ASP A 31 -24.85 -10.56 -10.09
N LYS A 32 -24.69 -10.90 -8.82
CA LYS A 32 -23.97 -10.07 -7.85
C LYS A 32 -22.50 -10.46 -7.78
N LYS A 33 -21.60 -9.46 -7.75
CA LYS A 33 -20.16 -9.66 -7.55
C LYS A 33 -19.80 -9.58 -6.08
N TYR A 34 -18.83 -10.40 -5.69
CA TYR A 34 -18.26 -10.48 -4.35
C TYR A 34 -16.76 -10.25 -4.45
N LEU A 35 -16.24 -9.27 -3.69
CA LEU A 35 -14.82 -8.96 -3.63
C LEU A 35 -14.28 -9.37 -2.26
N VAL A 36 -13.40 -10.35 -2.24
CA VAL A 36 -12.71 -10.79 -1.03
C VAL A 36 -11.33 -10.15 -1.01
N ILE A 37 -11.15 -9.20 -0.10
CA ILE A 37 -9.89 -8.46 0.06
C ILE A 37 -9.08 -9.14 1.14
N VAL A 38 -7.86 -9.52 0.79
CA VAL A 38 -6.88 -10.18 1.66
C VAL A 38 -5.49 -9.58 1.42
N PRO A 39 -4.54 -9.72 2.36
CA PRO A 39 -3.15 -9.37 2.10
C PRO A 39 -2.61 -10.11 0.86
N GLU A 40 -1.75 -9.44 0.07
CA GLU A 40 -1.27 -9.94 -1.24
C GLU A 40 -0.75 -11.38 -1.16
N GLN A 41 0.01 -11.70 -0.14
CA GLN A 41 0.59 -13.03 0.08
C GLN A 41 -0.44 -14.15 0.29
N PHE A 42 -1.69 -13.82 0.66
CA PHE A 42 -2.76 -14.79 0.91
C PHE A 42 -3.76 -14.91 -0.25
N THR A 43 -3.65 -14.09 -1.30
CA THR A 43 -4.63 -14.06 -2.40
C THR A 43 -4.79 -15.43 -3.05
N MET A 44 -3.69 -16.07 -3.46
CA MET A 44 -3.72 -17.39 -4.10
C MET A 44 -4.24 -18.48 -3.15
N GLN A 45 -3.82 -18.45 -1.87
CA GLN A 45 -4.28 -19.43 -0.89
C GLN A 45 -5.78 -19.30 -0.62
N THR A 46 -6.28 -18.09 -0.52
CA THR A 46 -7.70 -17.79 -0.32
C THR A 46 -8.52 -18.22 -1.53
N GLN A 47 -8.05 -17.90 -2.74
CA GLN A 47 -8.71 -18.35 -3.96
C GLN A 47 -8.80 -19.88 -4.04
N LYS A 48 -7.71 -20.58 -3.74
CA LYS A 48 -7.69 -22.05 -3.68
C LYS A 48 -8.68 -22.60 -2.66
N LYS A 49 -8.76 -22.00 -1.46
CA LYS A 49 -9.73 -22.39 -0.41
C LYS A 49 -11.17 -22.22 -0.88
N LEU A 50 -11.50 -21.07 -1.49
CA LEU A 50 -12.84 -20.80 -2.02
C LEU A 50 -13.24 -21.80 -3.11
N VAL A 51 -12.35 -22.08 -4.05
CA VAL A 51 -12.59 -23.10 -5.10
C VAL A 51 -12.79 -24.48 -4.50
N THR A 52 -11.97 -24.87 -3.51
CA THR A 52 -12.10 -26.18 -2.85
C THR A 52 -13.40 -26.33 -2.04
N LEU A 53 -13.89 -25.23 -1.45
CA LEU A 53 -15.13 -25.21 -0.70
C LEU A 53 -16.37 -25.11 -1.59
N SER A 54 -16.21 -24.68 -2.85
CA SER A 54 -17.32 -24.55 -3.79
C SER A 54 -17.82 -25.90 -4.27
N PRO A 55 -19.12 -26.22 -4.13
CA PRO A 55 -19.69 -27.47 -4.65
C PRO A 55 -19.54 -27.63 -6.16
N ARG A 56 -19.37 -26.52 -6.89
CA ARG A 56 -19.18 -26.50 -8.36
C ARG A 56 -17.73 -26.62 -8.79
N GLY A 57 -16.78 -26.70 -7.86
CA GLY A 57 -15.35 -26.74 -8.17
C GLY A 57 -14.79 -25.46 -8.80
N GLY A 58 -15.51 -24.33 -8.70
CA GLY A 58 -15.11 -23.04 -9.25
C GLY A 58 -15.83 -21.88 -8.59
N ILE A 59 -15.31 -20.67 -8.82
CA ILE A 59 -15.88 -19.40 -8.38
C ILE A 59 -15.97 -18.48 -9.61
N LEU A 60 -17.17 -18.03 -9.97
CA LEU A 60 -17.39 -17.21 -11.18
C LEU A 60 -17.60 -15.73 -10.84
N ASN A 61 -18.30 -15.46 -9.76
CA ASN A 61 -18.67 -14.10 -9.32
C ASN A 61 -18.03 -13.68 -8.00
N ILE A 62 -16.97 -14.41 -7.58
CA ILE A 62 -16.14 -14.08 -6.41
C ILE A 62 -14.74 -13.78 -6.91
N ASP A 63 -14.27 -12.56 -6.69
CA ASP A 63 -12.90 -12.14 -6.97
C ASP A 63 -12.12 -12.03 -5.66
N VAL A 64 -10.88 -12.54 -5.64
CA VAL A 64 -9.97 -12.41 -4.50
C VAL A 64 -8.85 -11.45 -4.89
N LEU A 65 -8.76 -10.34 -4.20
CA LEU A 65 -7.83 -9.25 -4.51
C LEU A 65 -7.09 -8.79 -3.25
N SER A 66 -5.92 -8.20 -3.44
CA SER A 66 -5.33 -7.31 -2.42
C SER A 66 -5.82 -5.88 -2.64
N PHE A 67 -5.56 -4.99 -1.69
CA PHE A 67 -5.87 -3.56 -1.86
C PHE A 67 -5.14 -2.97 -3.08
N GLN A 68 -3.89 -3.33 -3.31
CA GLN A 68 -3.13 -2.84 -4.48
C GLN A 68 -3.77 -3.29 -5.80
N ARG A 69 -4.19 -4.56 -5.91
CA ARG A 69 -4.88 -5.06 -7.11
C ARG A 69 -6.26 -4.44 -7.30
N LEU A 70 -6.98 -4.19 -6.19
CA LEU A 70 -8.24 -3.46 -6.24
C LEU A 70 -8.02 -2.05 -6.77
N ALA A 71 -7.00 -1.35 -6.26
CA ALA A 71 -6.66 0.00 -6.70
C ALA A 71 -6.37 0.04 -8.20
N LEU A 72 -5.50 -0.84 -8.70
CA LEU A 72 -5.21 -0.90 -10.14
C LEU A 72 -6.47 -1.15 -10.97
N ARG A 73 -7.35 -2.05 -10.53
CA ARG A 73 -8.59 -2.37 -11.24
C ARG A 73 -9.58 -1.21 -11.27
N VAL A 74 -9.71 -0.48 -10.16
CA VAL A 74 -10.54 0.73 -10.09
C VAL A 74 -9.95 1.84 -10.95
N LEU A 75 -8.64 2.03 -10.92
CA LEU A 75 -7.96 3.01 -11.76
C LEU A 75 -8.12 2.69 -13.25
N GLU A 76 -7.96 1.45 -13.67
CA GLU A 76 -8.21 1.02 -15.05
C GLU A 76 -9.65 1.32 -15.51
N GLU A 77 -10.63 1.12 -14.62
CA GLU A 77 -12.04 1.40 -14.87
C GLU A 77 -12.33 2.90 -14.97
N THR A 78 -11.71 3.72 -14.14
CA THR A 78 -12.02 5.17 -13.99
C THR A 78 -11.14 6.09 -14.84
N GLY A 79 -10.37 5.56 -15.79
CA GLY A 79 -9.56 6.34 -16.73
C GLY A 79 -8.07 6.13 -16.59
N GLY A 80 -7.64 5.19 -15.77
CA GLY A 80 -6.25 4.83 -15.58
C GLY A 80 -5.51 5.73 -14.59
N ASN A 81 -4.29 5.32 -14.28
CA ASN A 81 -3.36 6.14 -13.52
C ASN A 81 -2.50 6.94 -14.50
N PRO A 82 -2.43 8.26 -14.39
CA PRO A 82 -1.61 9.09 -15.27
C PRO A 82 -0.11 8.80 -15.12
N TYR A 83 0.32 8.24 -13.98
CA TYR A 83 1.72 8.00 -13.68
C TYR A 83 1.99 6.53 -13.37
N PRO A 84 3.12 5.96 -13.86
CA PRO A 84 3.52 4.60 -13.51
C PRO A 84 3.85 4.49 -12.02
N VAL A 85 3.48 3.34 -11.44
CA VAL A 85 3.82 3.02 -10.05
C VAL A 85 5.30 2.67 -9.95
N LEU A 86 6.02 3.35 -9.06
CA LEU A 86 7.41 3.06 -8.78
C LEU A 86 7.53 1.83 -7.89
N GLU A 87 8.04 0.75 -8.45
CA GLU A 87 8.28 -0.50 -7.71
C GLU A 87 9.42 -0.35 -6.70
N GLU A 88 9.51 -1.29 -5.76
CA GLU A 88 10.52 -1.31 -4.68
C GLU A 88 11.97 -1.20 -5.15
N THR A 89 12.29 -1.81 -6.31
CA THR A 89 13.61 -1.70 -6.92
C THR A 89 13.85 -0.30 -7.48
N GLY A 90 12.86 0.26 -8.17
CA GLY A 90 12.90 1.63 -8.68
C GLY A 90 13.05 2.65 -7.55
N LYS A 91 12.31 2.48 -6.46
CA LYS A 91 12.43 3.32 -5.25
C LYS A 91 13.86 3.30 -4.68
N THR A 92 14.49 2.12 -4.62
CA THR A 92 15.88 1.99 -4.18
C THR A 92 16.84 2.74 -5.09
N LEU A 93 16.67 2.62 -6.42
CA LEU A 93 17.54 3.31 -7.39
C LEU A 93 17.39 4.84 -7.34
N VAL A 94 16.15 5.32 -7.21
CA VAL A 94 15.88 6.76 -7.07
C VAL A 94 16.51 7.29 -5.78
N LEU A 95 16.35 6.60 -4.65
CA LEU A 95 16.98 7.00 -3.39
C LEU A 95 18.50 6.99 -3.48
N GLN A 96 19.11 5.98 -4.10
CA GLN A 96 20.58 5.98 -4.32
C GLN A 96 21.02 7.21 -5.09
N ARG A 97 20.33 7.57 -6.16
CA ARG A 97 20.63 8.73 -6.98
C ARG A 97 20.49 10.03 -6.20
N VAL A 98 19.36 10.23 -5.55
CA VAL A 98 19.06 11.42 -4.73
C VAL A 98 20.11 11.59 -3.63
N ILE A 99 20.46 10.51 -2.93
CA ILE A 99 21.49 10.51 -1.89
C ILE A 99 22.85 10.93 -2.45
N GLN A 100 23.24 10.43 -3.61
CA GLN A 100 24.50 10.83 -4.27
C GLN A 100 24.49 12.31 -4.67
N GLU A 101 23.37 12.80 -5.19
CA GLU A 101 23.23 14.22 -5.56
C GLU A 101 23.29 15.14 -4.33
N GLN A 102 22.76 14.69 -3.19
CA GLN A 102 22.73 15.44 -1.92
C GLN A 102 23.97 15.20 -1.02
N GLU A 103 24.93 14.33 -1.37
CA GLU A 103 26.04 13.89 -0.50
C GLU A 103 26.77 15.06 0.18
N LYS A 104 26.96 16.18 -0.53
CA LYS A 104 27.66 17.37 -0.01
C LYS A 104 26.85 18.16 1.03
N ASN A 105 25.55 18.00 1.02
CA ASN A 105 24.61 18.72 1.91
C ASN A 105 24.26 17.92 3.16
N LEU A 106 24.67 16.65 3.21
CA LEU A 106 24.38 15.75 4.33
C LEU A 106 25.44 15.88 5.42
N GLY A 107 24.99 15.83 6.67
CA GLY A 107 25.82 15.88 7.87
C GLY A 107 26.30 14.51 8.32
N VAL A 108 25.51 13.87 9.18
CA VAL A 108 25.86 12.59 9.82
C VAL A 108 25.80 11.40 8.87
N LEU A 109 24.88 11.42 7.91
CA LEU A 109 24.65 10.31 6.99
C LEU A 109 25.68 10.27 5.85
N SER A 110 26.36 11.36 5.52
CA SER A 110 27.31 11.45 4.39
C SER A 110 28.35 10.32 4.36
N GLY A 111 28.90 9.92 5.49
CA GLY A 111 29.92 8.85 5.59
C GLY A 111 29.37 7.42 5.58
N SER A 112 28.08 7.21 5.82
CA SER A 112 27.45 5.88 5.94
C SER A 112 26.68 5.46 4.69
N LEU A 113 26.38 6.37 3.80
CA LEU A 113 25.49 6.16 2.63
C LEU A 113 26.07 5.26 1.53
N LYS A 114 27.39 5.01 1.56
CA LYS A 114 28.04 4.03 0.65
C LYS A 114 27.76 2.57 1.04
N LYS A 115 27.15 2.36 2.22
CA LYS A 115 26.78 1.02 2.69
C LYS A 115 25.37 0.67 2.22
N GLN A 116 25.24 -0.47 1.55
CA GLN A 116 23.95 -0.93 1.00
C GLN A 116 22.84 -1.04 2.06
N GLY A 117 23.19 -1.37 3.32
CA GLY A 117 22.25 -1.40 4.44
C GLY A 117 21.62 -0.04 4.75
N THR A 118 22.40 1.05 4.70
CA THR A 118 21.89 2.40 5.00
C THR A 118 20.87 2.87 3.97
N ILE A 119 21.05 2.52 2.69
CA ILE A 119 20.08 2.84 1.63
C ILE A 119 18.78 2.10 1.89
N GLN A 120 18.85 0.84 2.30
CA GLN A 120 17.67 0.04 2.61
C GLN A 120 16.91 0.58 3.84
N GLU A 121 17.64 0.99 4.88
CA GLU A 121 17.06 1.64 6.06
C GLU A 121 16.39 2.97 5.68
N MET A 122 17.04 3.78 4.83
CA MET A 122 16.46 5.04 4.34
C MET A 122 15.21 4.79 3.51
N LYS A 123 15.20 3.77 2.65
CA LYS A 123 14.02 3.37 1.87
C LYS A 123 12.87 3.00 2.81
N SER A 124 13.13 2.17 3.81
CA SER A 124 12.11 1.77 4.79
C SER A 124 11.55 2.96 5.54
N LEU A 125 12.42 3.89 5.96
CA LEU A 125 12.02 5.10 6.66
C LEU A 125 11.17 6.03 5.78
N VAL A 126 11.57 6.26 4.52
CA VAL A 126 10.79 7.08 3.58
C VAL A 126 9.43 6.44 3.30
N SER A 127 9.38 5.12 3.07
CA SER A 127 8.11 4.40 2.91
C SER A 127 7.21 4.53 4.14
N GLU A 128 7.76 4.46 5.34
CA GLU A 128 7.03 4.63 6.59
C GLU A 128 6.50 6.07 6.75
N LEU A 129 7.31 7.07 6.42
CA LEU A 129 6.87 8.47 6.43
C LEU A 129 5.70 8.71 5.48
N ILE A 130 5.76 8.18 4.25
CA ILE A 130 4.68 8.26 3.27
C ILE A 130 3.43 7.55 3.81
N GLN A 131 3.59 6.35 4.34
CA GLN A 131 2.47 5.55 4.86
C GLN A 131 1.72 6.23 6.01
N TYR A 132 2.42 7.03 6.82
CA TYR A 132 1.82 7.81 7.93
C TYR A 132 1.47 9.25 7.53
N ASP A 133 1.49 9.58 6.24
CA ASP A 133 1.21 10.91 5.71
C ASP A 133 2.06 12.03 6.38
N ILE A 134 3.33 11.70 6.63
CA ILE A 134 4.31 12.64 7.21
C ILE A 134 5.10 13.27 6.06
N SER A 135 4.85 14.54 5.80
CA SER A 135 5.54 15.30 4.76
C SER A 135 6.98 15.69 5.15
N PRO A 136 7.87 16.01 4.17
CA PRO A 136 9.20 16.53 4.45
C PRO A 136 9.20 17.77 5.35
N LYS A 137 8.20 18.63 5.24
CA LYS A 137 8.02 19.81 6.12
C LYS A 137 7.78 19.42 7.57
N GLN A 138 7.01 18.37 7.81
CA GLN A 138 6.79 17.87 9.17
C GLN A 138 8.05 17.24 9.76
N VAL A 139 8.85 16.53 8.95
CA VAL A 139 10.18 16.04 9.38
C VAL A 139 11.08 17.22 9.80
N GLN A 140 11.04 18.33 9.06
CA GLN A 140 11.79 19.54 9.44
C GLN A 140 11.30 20.14 10.75
N GLN A 141 10.00 20.15 11.02
CA GLN A 141 9.45 20.57 12.32
C GLN A 141 9.88 19.65 13.47
N MET A 142 9.99 18.36 13.23
CA MET A 142 10.52 17.40 14.21
C MET A 142 11.99 17.71 14.55
N LYS A 143 12.80 18.12 13.56
CA LYS A 143 14.17 18.59 13.77
C LYS A 143 14.22 19.76 14.76
N GLU A 144 13.35 20.77 14.60
CA GLU A 144 13.28 21.92 15.48
C GLU A 144 12.98 21.52 16.94
N ARG A 145 12.10 20.51 17.11
CA ARG A 145 11.77 19.98 18.45
C ARG A 145 12.88 19.11 19.06
N ALA A 146 13.83 18.67 18.26
CA ALA A 146 14.94 17.82 18.67
C ALA A 146 16.24 18.62 18.97
N GLU A 147 16.17 19.93 19.19
CA GLU A 147 17.34 20.80 19.42
C GLU A 147 18.18 20.39 20.64
N GLU A 148 17.56 19.80 21.66
CA GLU A 148 18.27 19.28 22.83
C GLU A 148 19.19 18.08 22.52
N ASN A 149 18.99 17.42 21.35
CA ASN A 149 19.80 16.30 20.88
C ASN A 149 20.41 16.62 19.51
N PRO A 150 21.62 17.22 19.45
CA PRO A 150 22.25 17.66 18.20
C PRO A 150 22.41 16.55 17.16
N LEU A 151 22.68 15.31 17.61
CA LEU A 151 22.83 14.17 16.70
C LEU A 151 21.50 13.79 16.04
N LEU A 152 20.41 13.79 16.81
CA LEU A 152 19.06 13.51 16.30
C LEU A 152 18.61 14.63 15.37
N SER A 153 18.83 15.87 15.76
CA SER A 153 18.49 17.05 14.94
C SER A 153 19.19 16.99 13.58
N THR A 154 20.50 16.68 13.55
CA THR A 154 21.25 16.53 12.28
C THR A 154 20.77 15.34 11.45
N LYS A 155 20.44 14.20 12.07
CA LYS A 155 19.86 13.06 11.36
C LYS A 155 18.51 13.39 10.74
N LEU A 156 17.62 14.09 11.46
CA LEU A 156 16.32 14.53 10.94
C LEU A 156 16.47 15.52 9.78
N GLN A 157 17.49 16.38 9.84
CA GLN A 157 17.83 17.26 8.72
C GLN A 157 18.21 16.47 7.48
N ASP A 158 19.11 15.49 7.62
CA ASP A 158 19.55 14.66 6.51
C ASP A 158 18.38 13.86 5.91
N VAL A 159 17.54 13.26 6.76
CA VAL A 159 16.31 12.56 6.34
C VAL A 159 15.37 13.49 5.60
N GLY A 160 15.11 14.69 6.12
CA GLY A 160 14.24 15.67 5.49
C GLY A 160 14.74 16.12 4.11
N LEU A 161 16.06 16.31 3.96
CA LEU A 161 16.69 16.66 2.67
C LEU A 161 16.54 15.53 1.64
N ILE A 162 16.83 14.29 2.06
CA ILE A 162 16.72 13.13 1.17
C ILE A 162 15.26 12.90 0.78
N TYR A 163 14.34 13.00 1.73
CA TYR A 163 12.93 12.78 1.47
C TYR A 163 12.34 13.87 0.55
N GLN A 164 12.66 15.14 0.77
CA GLN A 164 12.25 16.22 -0.13
C GLN A 164 12.79 16.01 -1.55
N ALA A 165 14.08 15.69 -1.68
CA ALA A 165 14.68 15.45 -2.98
C ALA A 165 14.11 14.18 -3.66
N PHE A 166 13.68 13.18 -2.89
CA PHE A 166 12.97 12.02 -3.40
C PHE A 166 11.59 12.40 -3.96
N GLU A 167 10.80 13.17 -3.23
CA GLU A 167 9.50 13.68 -3.71
C GLU A 167 9.66 14.57 -4.95
N ASP A 168 10.65 15.47 -4.95
CA ASP A 168 10.95 16.32 -6.10
C ASP A 168 11.34 15.50 -7.34
N TYR A 169 12.05 14.38 -7.15
CA TYR A 169 12.39 13.47 -8.23
C TYR A 169 11.17 12.72 -8.77
N LEU A 170 10.27 12.26 -7.90
CA LEU A 170 9.04 11.62 -8.32
C LEU A 170 8.17 12.61 -9.12
N GLY A 171 7.88 13.77 -8.53
CA GLY A 171 7.09 14.83 -9.15
C GLY A 171 5.85 14.29 -9.85
N GLU A 172 5.63 14.78 -11.08
CA GLU A 172 4.54 14.29 -11.95
C GLU A 172 4.97 13.11 -12.85
N ARG A 173 5.95 12.28 -12.46
CA ARG A 173 6.46 11.18 -13.28
C ARG A 173 6.11 9.81 -12.74
N TYR A 174 6.05 9.68 -11.43
CA TYR A 174 5.83 8.41 -10.75
C TYR A 174 4.96 8.62 -9.52
N ILE A 175 4.26 7.57 -9.13
CA ILE A 175 3.62 7.44 -7.82
C ILE A 175 4.25 6.25 -7.07
N THR A 176 4.24 6.30 -5.77
CA THR A 176 4.68 5.17 -4.94
C THR A 176 3.56 4.16 -4.71
N GLY A 177 3.90 2.94 -4.30
CA GLY A 177 2.91 1.92 -3.97
C GLY A 177 1.99 2.32 -2.81
N GLU A 178 2.48 3.17 -1.90
CA GLU A 178 1.72 3.73 -0.78
C GLU A 178 0.64 4.71 -1.27
N GLU A 179 0.99 5.62 -2.19
CA GLU A 179 0.07 6.61 -2.78
C GLU A 179 -1.05 6.00 -3.63
N VAL A 180 -0.86 4.77 -4.12
CA VAL A 180 -1.90 4.06 -4.89
C VAL A 180 -3.21 3.91 -4.10
N LEU A 181 -3.12 3.79 -2.76
CA LEU A 181 -4.30 3.67 -1.90
C LEU A 181 -5.04 5.00 -1.73
N ASP A 182 -4.33 6.11 -1.72
CA ASP A 182 -4.93 7.45 -1.64
C ASP A 182 -5.69 7.76 -2.93
N ILE A 183 -5.08 7.43 -4.08
CA ILE A 183 -5.74 7.56 -5.38
C ILE A 183 -6.95 6.62 -5.49
N LEU A 184 -6.87 5.40 -4.93
CA LEU A 184 -8.01 4.49 -4.85
C LEU A 184 -9.16 5.15 -4.08
N TYR A 185 -8.86 5.75 -2.91
CA TYR A 185 -9.85 6.41 -2.08
C TYR A 185 -10.59 7.49 -2.85
N ASP A 186 -9.88 8.34 -3.58
CA ASP A 186 -10.45 9.45 -4.37
C ASP A 186 -11.34 8.94 -5.53
N ARG A 187 -11.03 7.77 -6.09
CA ARG A 187 -11.75 7.20 -7.24
C ARG A 187 -12.82 6.16 -6.87
N LEU A 188 -12.92 5.79 -5.60
CA LEU A 188 -13.76 4.69 -5.15
C LEU A 188 -15.25 4.93 -5.45
N GLU A 189 -15.70 6.18 -5.31
CA GLU A 189 -17.09 6.57 -5.57
C GLU A 189 -17.45 6.57 -7.07
N GLU A 190 -16.48 6.70 -7.95
CA GLU A 190 -16.69 6.68 -9.41
C GLU A 190 -16.81 5.25 -9.94
N SER A 191 -16.23 4.26 -9.26
CA SER A 191 -16.16 2.88 -9.72
C SER A 191 -17.53 2.18 -9.75
N VAL A 192 -17.89 1.66 -10.92
CA VAL A 192 -19.08 0.84 -11.15
C VAL A 192 -18.91 -0.53 -10.47
N LEU A 193 -17.68 -1.07 -10.47
CA LEU A 193 -17.34 -2.30 -9.77
C LEU A 193 -17.71 -2.19 -8.29
N MET A 194 -17.29 -1.12 -7.63
CA MET A 194 -17.53 -0.90 -6.20
C MET A 194 -19.01 -0.68 -5.88
N LYS A 195 -19.75 0.00 -6.74
CA LYS A 195 -21.20 0.22 -6.57
C LYS A 195 -22.02 -1.08 -6.63
N ASN A 196 -21.55 -2.05 -7.40
CA ASN A 196 -22.29 -3.28 -7.72
C ASN A 196 -21.73 -4.53 -7.07
N CYS A 197 -20.85 -4.41 -6.08
CA CYS A 197 -20.24 -5.54 -5.40
C CYS A 197 -20.55 -5.56 -3.89
N GLN A 198 -20.34 -6.71 -3.30
CA GLN A 198 -20.24 -6.88 -1.86
C GLN A 198 -18.76 -7.08 -1.52
N VAL A 199 -18.23 -6.20 -0.66
CA VAL A 199 -16.84 -6.27 -0.22
C VAL A 199 -16.74 -7.05 1.09
N ILE A 200 -15.77 -7.93 1.17
CA ILE A 200 -15.44 -8.77 2.31
C ILE A 200 -13.96 -8.59 2.63
N LEU A 201 -13.64 -8.28 3.87
CA LEU A 201 -12.27 -8.17 4.37
C LEU A 201 -11.96 -9.37 5.28
N ASP A 202 -10.86 -10.13 5.01
CA ASP A 202 -10.42 -11.28 5.83
C ASP A 202 -8.91 -11.24 6.11
#